data_ab55f4cd61959cde3927a068e6144fad
#
_entry.id   ab55f4cd61959cde3927a068e6144fad
#
_cell.length_a   1.000
_cell.length_b   1.000
_cell.length_c   1.000
_cell.angle_alpha   90.00
_cell.angle_beta   90.00
_cell.angle_gamma   90.00
#
_symmetry.space_group_name_H-M   'P 1'
#
loop_
_entity.id
_entity.type
_entity.pdbx_description
1 polymer ?
#
loop_
_entity_poly.entity_id
_entity_poly.type
_entity_poly.pdbx_seq_one_letter_code
_entity_poly.pdbx_strand_id
1 'polypeptide(L)'
;MATERVIVQRPVFEQLLSAIKQQLSTLNVGDPETSELSSLFTEDNADKVVAMVKEAKEAGAEVILGDVKKAGPALLKPHILIGVKPETRLWQRESFGPVLVLAVVDTVDEAVELANASDYSLVASLWTKDVYNAVNVAMRIRSGVWFYLVCPFGWPYFISLHGRFGEHQWLHDPRRR
;
A
#
# COMPACT_ATOMS: atom_id res chain seq x y z
N MET A 1 -4.09 0.27 11.49
CA MET A 1 -3.09 0.38 10.38
C MET A 1 -3.81 0.10 9.08
N ALA A 2 -3.52 0.85 8.04
CA ALA A 2 -4.12 0.67 6.73
C ALA A 2 -3.04 0.30 5.70
N THR A 3 -3.38 -0.54 4.72
CA THR A 3 -2.50 -0.87 3.60
C THR A 3 -2.42 0.31 2.66
N GLU A 4 -1.24 0.84 2.42
CA GLU A 4 -1.03 1.94 1.46
C GLU A 4 -0.42 1.45 0.15
N ARG A 5 0.43 0.42 0.20
CA ARG A 5 1.14 -0.11 -0.96
C ARG A 5 0.99 -1.63 -1.03
N VAL A 6 0.66 -2.12 -2.20
CA VAL A 6 0.62 -3.55 -2.53
C VAL A 6 1.51 -3.79 -3.72
N ILE A 7 2.53 -4.60 -3.54
CA ILE A 7 3.42 -5.04 -4.61
C ILE A 7 2.96 -6.42 -5.03
N VAL A 8 2.63 -6.57 -6.29
CA VAL A 8 1.97 -7.77 -6.80
C VAL A 8 2.65 -8.28 -8.06
N GLN A 9 2.87 -9.59 -8.13
CA GLN A 9 3.39 -10.20 -9.35
C GLN A 9 2.35 -10.18 -10.47
N ARG A 10 2.79 -9.88 -11.70
CA ARG A 10 1.94 -9.74 -12.89
C ARG A 10 0.92 -10.86 -13.10
N PRO A 11 1.24 -12.15 -12.93
CA PRO A 11 0.26 -13.24 -13.16
C PRO A 11 -1.00 -13.19 -12.30
N VAL A 12 -0.94 -12.48 -11.15
CA VAL A 12 -2.10 -12.40 -10.23
C VAL A 12 -2.71 -11.01 -10.12
N PHE A 13 -2.13 -10.04 -10.79
CA PHE A 13 -2.56 -8.64 -10.70
C PHE A 13 -4.03 -8.46 -11.05
N GLU A 14 -4.49 -8.95 -12.20
CA GLU A 14 -5.87 -8.77 -12.66
C GLU A 14 -6.89 -9.39 -11.71
N GLN A 15 -6.59 -10.59 -11.19
CA GLN A 15 -7.46 -11.26 -10.23
C GLN A 15 -7.54 -10.48 -8.92
N LEU A 16 -6.40 -10.02 -8.40
CA LEU A 16 -6.35 -9.21 -7.18
C LEU A 16 -7.09 -7.87 -7.37
N LEU A 17 -6.82 -7.16 -8.46
CA LEU A 17 -7.47 -5.89 -8.76
C LEU A 17 -9.00 -6.05 -8.86
N SER A 18 -9.47 -7.11 -9.53
CA SER A 18 -10.90 -7.40 -9.64
C SER A 18 -11.53 -7.63 -8.27
N ALA A 19 -10.89 -8.44 -7.42
CA ALA A 19 -11.37 -8.71 -6.06
C ALA A 19 -11.40 -7.44 -5.18
N ILE A 20 -10.37 -6.59 -5.25
CA ILE A 20 -10.32 -5.31 -4.53
C ILE A 20 -11.46 -4.40 -5.02
N LYS A 21 -11.65 -4.25 -6.33
CA LYS A 21 -12.74 -3.44 -6.90
C LYS A 21 -14.12 -3.93 -6.45
N GLN A 22 -14.32 -5.23 -6.42
CA GLN A 22 -15.57 -5.84 -5.94
C GLN A 22 -15.83 -5.49 -4.47
N GLN A 23 -14.84 -5.62 -3.60
CA GLN A 23 -14.98 -5.25 -2.18
C GLN A 23 -15.24 -3.74 -2.01
N LEU A 24 -14.53 -2.89 -2.75
CA LEU A 24 -14.73 -1.44 -2.66
C LEU A 24 -16.07 -0.99 -3.24
N SER A 25 -16.69 -1.74 -4.17
CA SER A 25 -17.99 -1.40 -4.73
C SER A 25 -19.14 -1.51 -3.73
N THR A 26 -18.96 -2.30 -2.67
CA THR A 26 -19.94 -2.46 -1.59
C THR A 26 -19.67 -1.54 -0.40
N LEU A 27 -18.57 -0.78 -0.43
CA LEU A 27 -18.16 0.08 0.67
C LEU A 27 -18.99 1.36 0.71
N ASN A 28 -19.70 1.57 1.80
CA ASN A 28 -20.41 2.82 2.04
C ASN A 28 -19.44 3.88 2.54
N VAL A 29 -19.51 5.07 1.93
CA VAL A 29 -18.64 6.22 2.25
C VAL A 29 -19.51 7.40 2.66
N GLY A 30 -19.33 7.91 3.89
CA GLY A 30 -20.13 9.04 4.36
C GLY A 30 -20.18 9.20 5.86
N ASP A 31 -21.37 9.19 6.41
CA ASP A 31 -21.64 9.35 7.85
C ASP A 31 -20.98 8.24 8.67
N PRO A 32 -20.21 8.57 9.73
CA PRO A 32 -19.50 7.60 10.56
C PRO A 32 -20.43 6.61 11.31
N GLU A 33 -21.71 6.95 11.51
CA GLU A 33 -22.65 6.04 12.16
C GLU A 33 -23.20 4.96 11.22
N THR A 34 -23.18 5.21 9.91
CA THR A 34 -23.83 4.34 8.91
C THR A 34 -22.89 3.84 7.80
N SER A 35 -21.64 4.29 7.80
CA SER A 35 -20.68 4.00 6.72
C SER A 35 -19.42 3.36 7.25
N GLU A 36 -18.83 2.44 6.47
CA GLU A 36 -17.57 1.78 6.79
C GLU A 36 -16.36 2.72 6.62
N LEU A 37 -16.48 3.73 5.75
CA LEU A 37 -15.47 4.76 5.52
C LEU A 37 -16.08 6.15 5.72
N SER A 38 -15.55 6.89 6.68
CA SER A 38 -15.98 8.25 6.97
C SER A 38 -14.91 9.29 6.67
N SER A 39 -15.12 10.53 7.15
CA SER A 39 -14.21 11.65 6.94
C SER A 39 -12.83 11.41 7.52
N LEU A 40 -11.81 11.97 6.88
CA LEU A 40 -10.47 12.09 7.42
C LEU A 40 -10.45 13.01 8.63
N PHE A 41 -9.36 13.01 9.37
CA PHE A 41 -9.23 13.77 10.61
C PHE A 41 -9.42 15.28 10.41
N THR A 42 -8.93 15.85 9.33
CA THR A 42 -9.10 17.28 8.98
C THR A 42 -9.30 17.48 7.48
N GLU A 43 -9.84 18.65 7.12
CA GLU A 43 -9.92 19.09 5.72
C GLU A 43 -8.54 19.21 5.08
N ASP A 44 -7.57 19.76 5.79
CA ASP A 44 -6.17 19.86 5.34
C ASP A 44 -5.56 18.49 4.97
N ASN A 45 -5.91 17.43 5.72
CA ASN A 45 -5.46 16.08 5.38
C ASN A 45 -6.08 15.61 4.07
N ALA A 46 -7.36 15.87 3.86
CA ALA A 46 -8.02 15.53 2.60
C ALA A 46 -7.40 16.28 1.41
N ASP A 47 -7.09 17.56 1.58
CA ASP A 47 -6.42 18.37 0.53
C ASP A 47 -5.01 17.85 0.22
N LYS A 48 -4.24 17.48 1.26
CA LYS A 48 -2.92 16.87 1.08
C LYS A 48 -3.00 15.56 0.32
N VAL A 49 -3.95 14.68 0.64
CA VAL A 49 -4.13 13.40 -0.05
C VAL A 49 -4.49 13.63 -1.51
N VAL A 50 -5.43 14.52 -1.81
CA VAL A 50 -5.79 14.87 -3.19
C VAL A 50 -4.59 15.43 -3.95
N ALA A 51 -3.78 16.29 -3.31
CA ALA A 51 -2.57 16.82 -3.92
C ALA A 51 -1.56 15.72 -4.25
N MET A 52 -1.32 14.78 -3.32
CA MET A 52 -0.42 13.63 -3.56
C MET A 52 -0.88 12.75 -4.72
N VAL A 53 -2.20 12.50 -4.83
CA VAL A 53 -2.77 11.72 -5.94
C VAL A 53 -2.62 12.46 -7.26
N LYS A 54 -2.84 13.79 -7.29
CA LYS A 54 -2.64 14.62 -8.49
C LYS A 54 -1.19 14.62 -8.94
N GLU A 55 -0.25 14.83 -8.04
CA GLU A 55 1.18 14.78 -8.32
C GLU A 55 1.62 13.42 -8.89
N ALA A 56 1.13 12.32 -8.32
CA ALA A 56 1.42 10.99 -8.84
C ALA A 56 0.87 10.81 -10.26
N LYS A 57 -0.36 11.30 -10.52
CA LYS A 57 -0.98 11.26 -11.85
C LYS A 57 -0.19 12.09 -12.88
N GLU A 58 0.24 13.30 -12.51
CA GLU A 58 1.08 14.16 -13.35
C GLU A 58 2.45 13.52 -13.64
N ALA A 59 2.98 12.73 -12.69
CA ALA A 59 4.18 11.93 -12.85
C ALA A 59 4.01 10.65 -13.69
N GLY A 60 2.77 10.39 -14.18
CA GLY A 60 2.45 9.27 -15.08
C GLY A 60 1.73 8.09 -14.44
N ALA A 61 1.31 8.20 -13.17
CA ALA A 61 0.48 7.17 -12.55
C ALA A 61 -0.95 7.18 -13.13
N GLU A 62 -1.54 6.00 -13.22
CA GLU A 62 -2.92 5.83 -13.66
C GLU A 62 -3.84 5.66 -12.44
N VAL A 63 -4.96 6.40 -12.41
CA VAL A 63 -6.00 6.26 -11.41
C VAL A 63 -7.03 5.24 -11.90
N ILE A 64 -6.99 4.04 -11.33
CA ILE A 64 -7.88 2.90 -11.71
C ILE A 64 -9.25 3.03 -11.04
N LEU A 65 -9.29 3.61 -9.85
CA LEU A 65 -10.49 3.90 -9.08
C LEU A 65 -10.34 5.24 -8.37
N GLY A 66 -11.43 6.00 -8.29
CA GLY A 66 -11.48 7.30 -7.63
C GLY A 66 -11.59 8.46 -8.62
N ASP A 67 -12.06 9.61 -8.13
CA ASP A 67 -12.37 10.79 -8.95
C ASP A 67 -11.40 11.96 -8.71
N VAL A 68 -10.35 11.74 -7.90
CA VAL A 68 -9.28 12.72 -7.58
C VAL A 68 -9.83 14.03 -7.02
N LYS A 69 -10.90 13.97 -6.26
CA LYS A 69 -11.54 15.11 -5.60
C LYS A 69 -12.15 14.72 -4.26
N LYS A 70 -12.43 15.72 -3.44
CA LYS A 70 -13.17 15.53 -2.18
C LYS A 70 -14.65 15.28 -2.48
N ALA A 71 -15.26 14.39 -1.70
CA ALA A 71 -16.71 14.16 -1.69
C ALA A 71 -17.41 15.05 -0.64
N GLY A 72 -16.66 15.63 0.29
CA GLY A 72 -17.06 16.59 1.31
C GLY A 72 -15.83 17.32 1.83
N PRO A 73 -15.93 18.21 2.83
CA PRO A 73 -14.78 18.98 3.31
C PRO A 73 -13.56 18.13 3.66
N ALA A 74 -13.74 17.07 4.45
CA ALA A 74 -12.70 16.11 4.81
C ALA A 74 -12.99 14.68 4.30
N LEU A 75 -13.97 14.51 3.40
CA LEU A 75 -14.41 13.21 2.92
C LEU A 75 -13.77 12.89 1.57
N LEU A 76 -13.10 11.74 1.49
CA LEU A 76 -12.54 11.16 0.27
C LEU A 76 -13.11 9.78 0.00
N LYS A 77 -13.43 9.51 -1.27
CA LYS A 77 -13.72 8.14 -1.72
C LYS A 77 -12.42 7.36 -1.88
N PRO A 78 -12.47 6.01 -1.87
CA PRO A 78 -11.30 5.20 -2.14
C PRO A 78 -10.67 5.50 -3.50
N HIS A 79 -9.33 5.52 -3.52
CA HIS A 79 -8.54 5.64 -4.73
C HIS A 79 -7.61 4.43 -4.89
N ILE A 80 -7.49 3.94 -6.12
CA ILE A 80 -6.50 2.93 -6.50
C ILE A 80 -5.65 3.50 -7.62
N LEU A 81 -4.34 3.48 -7.45
CA LEU A 81 -3.38 3.90 -8.46
C LEU A 81 -2.45 2.76 -8.85
N ILE A 82 -2.04 2.75 -10.12
CA ILE A 82 -0.96 1.91 -10.64
C ILE A 82 0.10 2.79 -11.29
N GLY A 83 1.31 2.25 -11.45
CA GLY A 83 2.41 2.99 -12.11
C GLY A 83 2.92 4.18 -11.30
N VAL A 84 2.65 4.23 -9.99
CA VAL A 84 3.20 5.25 -9.10
C VAL A 84 4.70 5.02 -8.97
N LYS A 85 5.48 6.03 -9.32
CA LYS A 85 6.94 5.96 -9.29
C LYS A 85 7.47 6.10 -7.85
N PRO A 86 8.56 5.38 -7.50
CA PRO A 86 9.16 5.44 -6.16
C PRO A 86 9.62 6.84 -5.72
N GLU A 87 9.91 7.75 -6.66
CA GLU A 87 10.34 9.11 -6.37
C GLU A 87 9.18 10.04 -5.99
N THR A 88 7.95 9.63 -6.23
CA THR A 88 6.77 10.46 -5.95
C THR A 88 6.49 10.56 -4.46
N ARG A 89 5.91 11.68 -4.05
CA ARG A 89 5.50 11.89 -2.66
C ARG A 89 4.51 10.83 -2.19
N LEU A 90 3.61 10.35 -3.07
CA LEU A 90 2.63 9.31 -2.75
C LEU A 90 3.29 7.95 -2.44
N TRP A 91 4.48 7.68 -3.01
CA TRP A 91 5.25 6.49 -2.66
C TRP A 91 6.08 6.70 -1.40
N GLN A 92 6.71 7.87 -1.26
CA GLN A 92 7.68 8.18 -0.21
C GLN A 92 7.06 8.61 1.13
N ARG A 93 5.78 8.95 1.17
CA ARG A 93 5.11 9.44 2.39
C ARG A 93 3.82 8.67 2.63
N GLU A 94 3.45 8.54 3.90
CA GLU A 94 2.15 8.03 4.30
C GLU A 94 1.07 9.04 3.92
N SER A 95 0.02 8.56 3.25
CA SER A 95 -1.07 9.41 2.79
C SER A 95 -2.04 9.76 3.91
N PHE A 96 -2.23 8.85 4.88
CA PHE A 96 -3.29 8.91 5.88
C PHE A 96 -4.69 9.10 5.28
N GLY A 97 -4.89 8.60 4.06
CA GLY A 97 -6.13 8.66 3.31
C GLY A 97 -6.51 7.33 2.68
N PRO A 98 -7.70 7.21 2.09
CA PRO A 98 -8.18 6.01 1.44
C PRO A 98 -7.54 5.83 0.05
N VAL A 99 -6.24 5.71 0.01
CA VAL A 99 -5.45 5.56 -1.22
C VAL A 99 -4.66 4.27 -1.16
N LEU A 100 -4.78 3.45 -2.20
CA LEU A 100 -4.03 2.22 -2.39
C LEU A 100 -3.18 2.31 -3.65
N VAL A 101 -1.88 2.11 -3.50
CA VAL A 101 -0.95 1.99 -4.63
C VAL A 101 -0.73 0.51 -4.93
N LEU A 102 -0.99 0.10 -6.18
CA LEU A 102 -0.66 -1.22 -6.67
C LEU A 102 0.57 -1.12 -7.58
N ALA A 103 1.65 -1.79 -7.20
CA ALA A 103 2.87 -1.89 -8.00
C ALA A 103 2.98 -3.29 -8.59
N VAL A 104 3.00 -3.38 -9.92
CA VAL A 104 3.11 -4.65 -10.63
C VAL A 104 4.57 -4.94 -10.93
N VAL A 105 5.02 -6.14 -10.58
CA VAL A 105 6.38 -6.62 -10.79
C VAL A 105 6.38 -7.97 -11.50
N ASP A 106 7.49 -8.29 -12.15
CA ASP A 106 7.67 -9.58 -12.81
C ASP A 106 8.49 -10.56 -11.97
N THR A 107 9.35 -10.07 -11.10
CA THR A 107 10.24 -10.89 -10.28
C THR A 107 10.11 -10.59 -8.78
N VAL A 108 10.57 -11.55 -7.96
CA VAL A 108 10.67 -11.36 -6.50
C VAL A 108 11.73 -10.31 -6.16
N ASP A 109 12.80 -10.20 -6.93
CA ASP A 109 13.87 -9.23 -6.69
C ASP A 109 13.37 -7.80 -6.89
N GLU A 110 12.62 -7.54 -7.95
CA GLU A 110 11.91 -6.26 -8.15
C GLU A 110 10.95 -5.94 -7.01
N ALA A 111 10.22 -6.95 -6.52
CA ALA A 111 9.31 -6.77 -5.40
C ALA A 111 10.05 -6.33 -4.12
N VAL A 112 11.18 -6.95 -3.82
CA VAL A 112 12.03 -6.62 -2.68
C VAL A 112 12.62 -5.22 -2.83
N GLU A 113 13.09 -4.85 -4.02
CA GLU A 113 13.63 -3.53 -4.31
C GLU A 113 12.58 -2.44 -4.08
N LEU A 114 11.38 -2.60 -4.65
CA LEU A 114 10.27 -1.67 -4.45
C LEU A 114 9.81 -1.60 -2.99
N ALA A 115 9.77 -2.72 -2.29
CA ALA A 115 9.41 -2.74 -0.88
C ALA A 115 10.38 -1.91 -0.02
N ASN A 116 11.66 -1.91 -0.40
CA ASN A 116 12.72 -1.16 0.28
C ASN A 116 12.89 0.29 -0.23
N ALA A 117 12.19 0.68 -1.29
CA ALA A 117 12.30 1.99 -1.93
C ALA A 117 11.58 3.12 -1.18
N SER A 118 11.31 2.97 0.11
CA SER A 118 10.71 3.98 0.98
C SER A 118 11.27 3.87 2.39
N ASP A 119 11.35 4.99 3.11
CA ASP A 119 11.77 5.02 4.51
C ASP A 119 10.72 4.46 5.47
N TYR A 120 9.50 4.27 5.00
CA TYR A 120 8.35 3.82 5.80
C TYR A 120 8.16 2.32 5.67
N SER A 121 8.31 1.59 6.76
CA SER A 121 8.08 0.15 6.79
C SER A 121 7.82 -0.39 8.19
N LEU A 122 6.75 0.08 8.84
CA LEU A 122 6.36 -0.42 10.16
C LEU A 122 6.00 -1.90 10.09
N VAL A 123 5.12 -2.24 9.15
CA VAL A 123 4.57 -3.58 9.00
C VAL A 123 4.61 -4.00 7.54
N ALA A 124 5.00 -5.22 7.28
CA ALA A 124 4.85 -5.87 5.99
C ALA A 124 4.09 -7.18 6.12
N SER A 125 3.22 -7.45 5.15
CA SER A 125 2.52 -8.73 5.02
C SER A 125 2.95 -9.40 3.72
N LEU A 126 3.34 -10.66 3.79
CA LEU A 126 3.71 -11.45 2.62
C LEU A 126 2.72 -12.60 2.44
N TRP A 127 2.17 -12.70 1.24
CA TRP A 127 1.20 -13.70 0.85
C TRP A 127 1.82 -14.64 -0.17
N THR A 128 2.03 -15.91 0.21
CA THR A 128 2.63 -16.93 -0.65
C THR A 128 2.20 -18.31 -0.22
N LYS A 129 2.29 -19.28 -1.11
CA LYS A 129 2.11 -20.71 -0.81
C LYS A 129 3.42 -21.38 -0.37
N ASP A 130 4.55 -20.78 -0.67
CA ASP A 130 5.86 -21.33 -0.42
C ASP A 130 6.48 -20.67 0.82
N VAL A 131 6.54 -21.43 1.91
CA VAL A 131 7.08 -20.98 3.21
C VAL A 131 8.57 -20.64 3.12
N TYR A 132 9.35 -21.37 2.31
CA TYR A 132 10.78 -21.12 2.15
C TYR A 132 11.01 -19.79 1.45
N ASN A 133 10.24 -19.51 0.39
CA ASN A 133 10.26 -18.22 -0.27
C ASN A 133 9.78 -17.11 0.66
N ALA A 134 8.76 -17.36 1.50
CA ALA A 134 8.30 -16.37 2.47
C ALA A 134 9.43 -15.92 3.40
N VAL A 135 10.15 -16.87 3.99
CA VAL A 135 11.28 -16.57 4.89
C VAL A 135 12.39 -15.83 4.14
N ASN A 136 12.77 -16.32 2.95
CA ASN A 136 13.82 -15.69 2.15
C ASN A 136 13.49 -14.24 1.79
N VAL A 137 12.28 -13.98 1.32
CA VAL A 137 11.83 -12.64 0.96
C VAL A 137 11.77 -11.73 2.18
N ALA A 138 11.23 -12.23 3.29
CA ALA A 138 11.12 -11.46 4.52
C ALA A 138 12.48 -10.99 5.05
N MET A 139 13.48 -11.84 5.01
CA MET A 139 14.84 -11.49 5.44
C MET A 139 15.48 -10.37 4.61
N ARG A 140 14.95 -10.10 3.42
CA ARG A 140 15.46 -9.11 2.47
C ARG A 140 14.71 -7.78 2.52
N ILE A 141 13.50 -7.75 3.09
CA ILE A 141 12.70 -6.52 3.19
C ILE A 141 12.90 -5.90 4.55
N ARG A 142 13.15 -4.61 4.56
CA ARG A 142 13.27 -3.79 5.77
C ARG A 142 11.89 -3.52 6.35
N SER A 143 11.49 -4.27 7.39
CA SER A 143 10.23 -4.06 8.10
C SER A 143 10.36 -4.40 9.58
N GLY A 144 9.61 -3.68 10.44
CA GLY A 144 9.62 -3.89 11.89
C GLY A 144 8.84 -5.11 12.34
N VAL A 145 7.74 -5.40 11.67
CA VAL A 145 6.86 -6.53 11.98
C VAL A 145 6.47 -7.25 10.70
N TRP A 146 6.49 -8.58 10.75
CA TRP A 146 6.15 -9.44 9.64
C TRP A 146 4.93 -10.29 9.95
N PHE A 147 3.99 -10.33 9.00
CA PHE A 147 2.92 -11.31 8.98
C PHE A 147 3.10 -12.22 7.78
N TYR A 148 3.24 -13.53 8.03
CA TYR A 148 3.23 -14.54 6.99
C TYR A 148 1.83 -15.10 6.89
N LEU A 149 1.23 -15.02 5.72
CA LEU A 149 -0.04 -15.68 5.45
C LEU A 149 0.19 -16.70 4.34
N VAL A 150 0.23 -17.95 4.72
CA VAL A 150 0.18 -19.05 3.77
C VAL A 150 -1.27 -19.17 3.32
N CYS A 151 -1.57 -18.73 2.11
CA CYS A 151 -2.91 -18.80 1.57
C CYS A 151 -3.18 -20.19 0.98
N PRO A 152 -4.07 -21.02 1.57
CA PRO A 152 -4.39 -22.35 1.03
C PRO A 152 -5.16 -22.30 -0.30
N PHE A 153 -5.66 -21.13 -0.69
CA PHE A 153 -6.54 -20.95 -1.87
C PHE A 153 -5.84 -20.56 -3.17
N GLY A 154 -4.56 -20.73 -3.29
CA GLY A 154 -3.93 -20.65 -4.60
C GLY A 154 -3.50 -19.26 -5.07
N TRP A 155 -3.46 -18.26 -4.22
CA TRP A 155 -3.02 -16.91 -4.56
C TRP A 155 -1.49 -16.82 -4.52
N PRO A 156 -0.85 -16.53 -5.62
CA PRO A 156 0.59 -16.26 -5.63
C PRO A 156 0.89 -14.88 -5.06
N TYR A 157 2.13 -14.66 -4.82
CA TYR A 157 2.80 -13.59 -4.11
C TYR A 157 2.23 -12.18 -4.23
N PHE A 158 1.87 -11.55 -3.11
CA PHE A 158 1.88 -10.11 -2.98
C PHE A 158 2.45 -9.68 -1.62
N ILE A 159 3.00 -8.48 -1.58
CA ILE A 159 3.56 -7.85 -0.39
C ILE A 159 2.71 -6.63 -0.10
N SER A 160 2.12 -6.57 1.09
CA SER A 160 1.39 -5.39 1.55
C SER A 160 2.26 -4.63 2.55
N LEU A 161 2.50 -3.35 2.32
CA LEU A 161 3.34 -2.50 3.16
C LEU A 161 2.48 -1.46 3.86
N HIS A 162 2.71 -1.32 5.17
CA HIS A 162 1.95 -0.43 6.03
C HIS A 162 2.87 0.44 6.87
N GLY A 163 2.59 1.73 6.94
CA GLY A 163 3.00 2.68 7.97
C GLY A 163 4.49 2.84 8.29
N ARG A 164 4.75 3.69 9.27
CA ARG A 164 6.10 4.12 9.66
C ARG A 164 6.59 3.45 10.95
N PHE A 165 7.86 3.02 10.95
CA PHE A 165 8.65 2.89 12.16
C PHE A 165 9.97 3.63 11.99
N GLY A 166 10.14 4.72 12.73
CA GLY A 166 11.27 5.63 12.59
C GLY A 166 12.56 5.20 13.27
N GLU A 167 12.73 3.96 13.77
CA GLU A 167 13.86 3.55 14.59
C GLU A 167 14.45 2.18 14.27
N HIS A 168 14.57 1.84 12.99
CA HIS A 168 15.29 0.62 12.59
C HIS A 168 16.81 0.66 12.73
N GLN A 169 17.37 1.76 13.20
CA GLN A 169 18.80 1.83 13.53
C GLN A 169 19.20 0.94 14.73
N TRP A 170 18.23 0.42 15.50
CA TRP A 170 18.51 -0.35 16.71
C TRP A 170 18.87 -1.81 16.46
N LEU A 171 18.45 -2.41 15.36
CA LEU A 171 18.62 -3.85 15.12
C LEU A 171 19.83 -4.21 14.25
N HIS A 172 20.49 -3.25 13.62
CA HIS A 172 21.62 -3.49 12.72
C HIS A 172 22.82 -2.57 12.92
N ASP A 173 23.01 -1.98 14.12
CA ASP A 173 24.29 -1.36 14.44
C ASP A 173 25.28 -2.45 14.90
N PRO A 174 26.25 -2.86 14.04
CA PRO A 174 27.23 -3.87 14.38
C PRO A 174 28.18 -3.44 15.53
N ARG A 175 28.08 -2.18 16.01
CA ARG A 175 28.87 -1.62 17.09
C ARG A 175 28.21 -1.75 18.46
N ARG A 176 27.03 -2.35 18.54
CA ARG A 176 26.33 -2.64 19.80
C ARG A 176 26.24 -4.16 20.04
N ARG A 177 27.37 -4.78 20.19
CA ARG A 177 27.57 -6.07 20.87
C ARG A 177 28.14 -5.85 22.25
#